data_3512e6b5d84ea2a7a601f52b0f1ff7a2
#
_entry.id   3512e6b5d84ea2a7a601f52b0f1ff7a2
#
_cell.length_a   1.000
_cell.length_b   1.000
_cell.length_c   1.000
_cell.angle_alpha   90.00
_cell.angle_beta   90.00
_cell.angle_gamma   90.00
#
_symmetry.space_group_name_H-M   'P 1'
#
loop_
_entity.id
_entity.type
_entity.pdbx_description
1 polymer ?
#
loop_
_entity_poly.entity_id
_entity_poly.type
_entity_poly.pdbx_seq_one_letter_code
_entity_poly.pdbx_strand_id
1 'polypeptide(L)'
;MKQNEIIELSTYHSPIGTLQLGSYQDSLCLCLWEESASFEKRLQKIQTLSGASFVHKSSPIIEETKRQLDEYFNKKRSNFHLPIHLWGTSFQQATWNELIKIPYGTTISYKTLAQKVGNEQAVRAVANANNKNFISIIVPCHRVIGSKGELIGYAGGLNKKAFLLQLEQQNQRNKSASLFKEDDFLK
;
A
#
# COMPACT_ATOMS: atom_id res chain seq x y z
N MET A 1 -9.81 -27.81 -19.99
CA MET A 1 -10.18 -26.40 -20.25
C MET A 1 -9.48 -25.57 -19.16
N LYS A 2 -8.61 -24.62 -19.50
CA LYS A 2 -8.07 -23.68 -18.49
C LYS A 2 -9.27 -22.87 -18.01
N GLN A 3 -9.58 -22.91 -16.70
CA GLN A 3 -10.52 -21.97 -16.11
C GLN A 3 -10.04 -20.57 -16.50
N ASN A 4 -10.94 -19.75 -17.04
CA ASN A 4 -10.63 -18.35 -17.30
C ASN A 4 -10.39 -17.69 -15.94
N GLU A 5 -9.14 -17.40 -15.63
CA GLU A 5 -8.76 -16.66 -14.44
C GLU A 5 -9.37 -15.25 -14.52
N ILE A 6 -9.98 -14.79 -13.44
CA ILE A 6 -10.69 -13.52 -13.40
C ILE A 6 -10.13 -12.66 -12.26
N ILE A 7 -9.90 -11.40 -12.53
CA ILE A 7 -9.71 -10.36 -11.54
C ILE A 7 -10.96 -9.48 -11.52
N GLU A 8 -11.66 -9.46 -10.39
CA GLU A 8 -12.80 -8.58 -10.18
C GLU A 8 -12.31 -7.18 -9.83
N LEU A 9 -12.85 -6.14 -10.49
CA LEU A 9 -12.45 -4.74 -10.32
C LEU A 9 -13.59 -3.90 -9.78
N SER A 10 -13.29 -3.00 -8.83
CA SER A 10 -14.23 -2.00 -8.34
C SER A 10 -13.49 -0.73 -7.91
N THR A 11 -14.15 0.40 -8.10
CA THR A 11 -13.61 1.73 -7.76
C THR A 11 -13.85 2.05 -6.28
N TYR A 12 -12.90 2.77 -5.67
CA TYR A 12 -13.01 3.36 -4.34
C TYR A 12 -12.60 4.84 -4.37
N HIS A 13 -13.50 5.73 -3.92
CA HIS A 13 -13.25 7.17 -3.85
C HIS A 13 -12.71 7.54 -2.47
N SER A 14 -11.41 7.87 -2.41
CA SER A 14 -10.76 8.33 -1.19
C SER A 14 -10.76 9.86 -1.08
N PRO A 15 -10.46 10.45 0.09
CA PRO A 15 -10.31 11.90 0.24
C PRO A 15 -9.22 12.54 -0.62
N ILE A 16 -8.32 11.75 -1.21
CA ILE A 16 -7.15 12.25 -1.98
C ILE A 16 -7.07 11.69 -3.39
N GLY A 17 -8.15 11.09 -3.88
CA GLY A 17 -8.25 10.57 -5.25
C GLY A 17 -8.89 9.19 -5.32
N THR A 18 -8.98 8.70 -6.52
CA THR A 18 -9.68 7.45 -6.84
C THR A 18 -8.72 6.27 -6.87
N LEU A 19 -9.11 5.17 -6.26
CA LEU A 19 -8.38 3.91 -6.28
C LEU A 19 -9.17 2.84 -7.04
N GLN A 20 -8.53 2.19 -7.99
CA GLN A 20 -9.01 0.94 -8.55
C GLN A 20 -8.59 -0.20 -7.62
N LEU A 21 -9.55 -0.94 -7.10
CA LEU A 21 -9.33 -2.16 -6.32
C LEU A 21 -9.52 -3.37 -7.22
N GLY A 22 -8.73 -4.43 -6.95
CA GLY A 22 -8.88 -5.68 -7.68
C GLY A 22 -8.70 -6.90 -6.77
N SER A 23 -9.56 -7.89 -6.94
CA SER A 23 -9.49 -9.18 -6.22
C SER A 23 -9.25 -10.35 -7.16
N TYR A 24 -8.48 -11.30 -6.68
CA TYR A 24 -8.15 -12.55 -7.34
C TYR A 24 -8.20 -13.68 -6.30
N GLN A 25 -9.03 -14.70 -6.53
CA GLN A 25 -9.16 -15.86 -5.64
C GLN A 25 -9.28 -15.45 -4.15
N ASP A 26 -10.28 -14.61 -3.84
CA ASP A 26 -10.56 -14.09 -2.50
C ASP A 26 -9.42 -13.30 -1.83
N SER A 27 -8.46 -12.84 -2.59
CA SER A 27 -7.35 -12.03 -2.11
C SER A 27 -7.28 -10.68 -2.85
N LEU A 28 -6.93 -9.62 -2.15
CA LEU A 28 -6.67 -8.32 -2.78
C LEU A 28 -5.36 -8.42 -3.58
N CYS A 29 -5.42 -8.12 -4.87
CA CYS A 29 -4.25 -8.15 -5.75
C CYS A 29 -3.90 -6.78 -6.36
N LEU A 30 -4.80 -5.80 -6.21
CA LEU A 30 -4.65 -4.48 -6.82
C LEU A 30 -5.31 -3.41 -5.96
N CYS A 31 -4.59 -2.32 -5.73
CA CYS A 31 -5.06 -1.06 -5.16
C CYS A 31 -4.22 0.06 -5.78
N LEU A 32 -4.66 0.61 -6.91
CA LEU A 32 -3.92 1.56 -7.74
C LEU A 32 -4.63 2.90 -7.83
N TRP A 33 -3.87 3.99 -7.75
CA TRP A 33 -4.36 5.32 -8.02
C TRP A 33 -4.68 5.49 -9.51
N GLU A 34 -5.94 5.78 -9.85
CA GLU A 34 -6.39 5.95 -11.23
C GLU A 34 -5.73 7.16 -11.92
N GLU A 35 -5.47 8.23 -11.16
CA GLU A 35 -4.83 9.44 -11.68
C GLU A 35 -3.31 9.29 -11.88
N SER A 36 -2.75 8.12 -11.59
CA SER A 36 -1.33 7.87 -11.82
C SER A 36 -1.03 7.77 -13.32
N ALA A 37 -0.01 8.50 -13.79
CA ALA A 37 0.46 8.40 -15.18
C ALA A 37 0.87 6.97 -15.59
N SER A 38 1.07 6.08 -14.64
CA SER A 38 1.42 4.67 -14.88
C SER A 38 0.24 3.71 -14.72
N PHE A 39 -0.96 4.19 -14.50
CA PHE A 39 -2.15 3.37 -14.17
C PHE A 39 -2.42 2.28 -15.21
N GLU A 40 -2.65 2.66 -16.47
CA GLU A 40 -2.92 1.72 -17.57
C GLU A 40 -1.79 0.69 -17.76
N LYS A 41 -0.54 1.15 -17.71
CA LYS A 41 0.62 0.28 -17.83
C LYS A 41 0.69 -0.76 -16.71
N ARG A 42 0.22 -0.40 -15.50
CA ARG A 42 0.17 -1.30 -14.35
C ARG A 42 -0.95 -2.31 -14.47
N LEU A 43 -2.13 -1.91 -14.95
CA LEU A 43 -3.23 -2.83 -15.26
C LEU A 43 -2.81 -3.85 -16.31
N GLN A 44 -2.23 -3.41 -17.42
CA GLN A 44 -1.70 -4.30 -18.47
C GLN A 44 -0.63 -5.26 -17.92
N LYS A 45 0.23 -4.77 -17.00
CA LYS A 45 1.26 -5.62 -16.40
C LYS A 45 0.65 -6.71 -15.51
N ILE A 46 -0.35 -6.40 -14.70
CA ILE A 46 -1.06 -7.41 -13.89
C ILE A 46 -1.76 -8.42 -14.80
N GLN A 47 -2.46 -7.97 -15.84
CA GLN A 47 -3.11 -8.86 -16.79
C GLN A 47 -2.11 -9.82 -17.46
N THR A 48 -0.93 -9.33 -17.83
CA THR A 48 0.13 -10.16 -18.38
C THR A 48 0.69 -11.18 -17.38
N LEU A 49 0.84 -10.77 -16.11
CA LEU A 49 1.40 -11.65 -15.06
C LEU A 49 0.41 -12.71 -14.59
N SER A 50 -0.88 -12.37 -14.51
CA SER A 50 -1.93 -13.27 -14.06
C SER A 50 -2.49 -14.16 -15.16
N GLY A 51 -2.47 -13.68 -16.40
CA GLY A 51 -3.23 -14.28 -17.51
C GLY A 51 -4.75 -14.11 -17.35
N ALA A 52 -5.20 -13.34 -16.38
CA ALA A 52 -6.61 -13.16 -16.02
C ALA A 52 -7.29 -12.08 -16.88
N SER A 53 -8.60 -12.23 -17.05
CA SER A 53 -9.46 -11.20 -17.61
C SER A 53 -10.00 -10.30 -16.48
N PHE A 54 -10.19 -9.01 -16.78
CA PHE A 54 -10.81 -8.08 -15.85
C PHE A 54 -12.33 -8.07 -16.01
N VAL A 55 -13.04 -8.10 -14.86
CA VAL A 55 -14.50 -7.99 -14.81
C VAL A 55 -14.87 -6.93 -13.78
N HIS A 56 -15.68 -5.94 -14.19
CA HIS A 56 -16.17 -4.93 -13.26
C HIS A 56 -17.29 -5.51 -12.39
N LYS A 57 -16.91 -5.93 -11.20
CA LYS A 57 -17.81 -6.53 -10.21
C LYS A 57 -17.16 -6.40 -8.83
N SER A 58 -17.95 -6.10 -7.81
CA SER A 58 -17.46 -6.14 -6.45
C SER A 58 -17.44 -7.57 -5.88
N SER A 59 -16.57 -7.81 -4.94
CA SER A 59 -16.42 -9.07 -4.22
C SER A 59 -16.34 -8.82 -2.70
N PRO A 60 -16.56 -9.84 -1.86
CA PRO A 60 -16.47 -9.67 -0.40
C PRO A 60 -15.15 -9.06 0.05
N ILE A 61 -14.02 -9.45 -0.57
CA ILE A 61 -12.70 -8.90 -0.22
C ILE A 61 -12.55 -7.44 -0.66
N ILE A 62 -13.15 -7.05 -1.79
CA ILE A 62 -13.17 -5.65 -2.23
C ILE A 62 -13.98 -4.79 -1.25
N GLU A 63 -15.17 -5.24 -0.84
CA GLU A 63 -15.99 -4.50 0.11
C GLU A 63 -15.33 -4.39 1.48
N GLU A 64 -14.68 -5.45 1.96
CA GLU A 64 -13.90 -5.41 3.18
C GLU A 64 -12.69 -4.47 3.04
N THR A 65 -12.05 -4.41 1.87
CA THR A 65 -10.98 -3.46 1.58
C THR A 65 -11.46 -2.02 1.65
N LYS A 66 -12.62 -1.71 1.06
CA LYS A 66 -13.25 -0.37 1.12
C LYS A 66 -13.53 0.02 2.57
N ARG A 67 -14.14 -0.87 3.35
CA ARG A 67 -14.42 -0.64 4.77
C ARG A 67 -13.13 -0.33 5.56
N GLN A 68 -12.07 -1.10 5.34
CA GLN A 68 -10.79 -0.87 6.01
C GLN A 68 -10.09 0.42 5.55
N LEU A 69 -10.23 0.81 4.29
CA LEU A 69 -9.74 2.10 3.79
C LEU A 69 -10.51 3.28 4.40
N ASP A 70 -11.85 3.17 4.52
CA ASP A 70 -12.66 4.19 5.21
C ASP A 70 -12.20 4.38 6.66
N GLU A 71 -11.97 3.29 7.39
CA GLU A 71 -11.44 3.35 8.75
C GLU A 71 -10.05 3.97 8.81
N TYR A 72 -9.18 3.65 7.85
CA TYR A 72 -7.82 4.20 7.75
C TYR A 72 -7.85 5.72 7.53
N PHE A 73 -8.61 6.21 6.54
CA PHE A 73 -8.72 7.64 6.27
C PHE A 73 -9.42 8.41 7.40
N ASN A 74 -10.33 7.77 8.12
CA ASN A 74 -10.96 8.31 9.32
C ASN A 74 -10.12 8.14 10.60
N LYS A 75 -8.84 7.72 10.50
CA LYS A 75 -7.89 7.55 11.62
C LYS A 75 -8.32 6.50 12.67
N LYS A 76 -9.27 5.63 12.33
CA LYS A 76 -9.77 4.56 13.19
C LYS A 76 -8.98 3.26 13.06
N ARG A 77 -8.18 3.12 11.99
CA ARG A 77 -7.37 1.94 11.67
C ARG A 77 -5.92 2.30 11.43
N SER A 78 -5.01 1.48 11.95
CA SER A 78 -3.57 1.59 11.71
C SER A 78 -2.97 0.37 10.99
N ASN A 79 -3.68 -0.77 10.96
CA ASN A 79 -3.23 -2.01 10.33
C ASN A 79 -4.34 -2.59 9.45
N PHE A 80 -3.97 -3.10 8.29
CA PHE A 80 -4.87 -3.81 7.40
C PHE A 80 -4.82 -5.31 7.67
N HIS A 81 -5.99 -5.95 7.70
CA HIS A 81 -6.14 -7.39 7.87
C HIS A 81 -6.89 -7.93 6.64
N LEU A 82 -6.16 -8.12 5.55
CA LEU A 82 -6.67 -8.55 4.27
C LEU A 82 -5.78 -9.66 3.72
N PRO A 83 -6.31 -10.75 3.18
CA PRO A 83 -5.54 -11.64 2.34
C PRO A 83 -5.08 -10.88 1.10
N ILE A 84 -3.79 -10.93 0.80
CA ILE A 84 -3.20 -10.23 -0.35
C ILE A 84 -2.50 -11.22 -1.27
N HIS A 85 -2.60 -10.97 -2.57
CA HIS A 85 -1.89 -11.71 -3.60
C HIS A 85 -0.88 -10.78 -4.31
N LEU A 86 0.41 -11.08 -4.17
CA LEU A 86 1.49 -10.24 -4.67
C LEU A 86 2.00 -10.76 -6.04
N TRP A 87 1.63 -10.07 -7.11
CA TRP A 87 2.13 -10.34 -8.46
C TRP A 87 3.50 -9.72 -8.69
N GLY A 88 4.57 -10.51 -8.75
CA GLY A 88 5.91 -9.97 -8.99
C GLY A 88 7.00 -11.03 -8.95
N THR A 89 8.24 -10.62 -9.25
CA THR A 89 9.42 -11.47 -9.09
C THR A 89 9.69 -11.77 -7.63
N SER A 90 10.46 -12.82 -7.32
CA SER A 90 10.84 -13.17 -5.94
C SER A 90 11.47 -11.99 -5.19
N PHE A 91 12.31 -11.19 -5.87
CA PHE A 91 12.92 -10.00 -5.28
C PHE A 91 11.87 -8.89 -4.97
N GLN A 92 10.90 -8.68 -5.85
CA GLN A 92 9.81 -7.72 -5.61
C GLN A 92 8.95 -8.16 -4.44
N GLN A 93 8.55 -9.43 -4.41
CA GLN A 93 7.76 -10.00 -3.31
C GLN A 93 8.50 -9.91 -1.97
N ALA A 94 9.81 -10.23 -1.93
CA ALA A 94 10.63 -10.05 -0.74
C ALA A 94 10.66 -8.58 -0.28
N THR A 95 10.81 -7.64 -1.22
CA THR A 95 10.77 -6.20 -0.92
C THR A 95 9.41 -5.79 -0.35
N TRP A 96 8.30 -6.21 -0.97
CA TRP A 96 6.95 -5.85 -0.51
C TRP A 96 6.59 -6.49 0.82
N ASN A 97 7.07 -7.69 1.11
CA ASN A 97 6.93 -8.31 2.42
C ASN A 97 7.66 -7.52 3.53
N GLU A 98 8.81 -6.91 3.22
CA GLU A 98 9.47 -6.01 4.17
C GLU A 98 8.74 -4.67 4.33
N LEU A 99 8.07 -4.17 3.27
CA LEU A 99 7.22 -2.98 3.38
C LEU A 99 6.07 -3.18 4.37
N ILE A 100 5.39 -4.33 4.31
CA ILE A 100 4.25 -4.67 5.19
C ILE A 100 4.64 -4.61 6.67
N LYS A 101 5.90 -4.89 6.99
CA LYS A 101 6.42 -4.86 8.37
C LYS A 101 6.73 -3.45 8.89
N ILE A 102 6.70 -2.41 8.03
CA ILE A 102 6.97 -1.04 8.47
C ILE A 102 5.75 -0.54 9.27
N PRO A 103 5.92 -0.18 10.55
CA PRO A 103 4.79 0.22 11.39
C PRO A 103 4.10 1.50 10.86
N TYR A 104 2.81 1.61 11.17
CA TYR A 104 2.01 2.80 10.90
C TYR A 104 2.65 4.06 11.52
N GLY A 105 2.70 5.16 10.74
CA GLY A 105 3.26 6.44 11.16
C GLY A 105 4.79 6.48 11.29
N THR A 106 5.50 5.40 10.92
CA THR A 106 6.96 5.38 10.87
C THR A 106 7.46 5.40 9.43
N THR A 107 8.68 5.85 9.24
CA THR A 107 9.35 5.83 7.94
C THR A 107 10.70 5.16 8.03
N ILE A 108 11.13 4.54 6.93
CA ILE A 108 12.49 4.03 6.78
C ILE A 108 13.11 4.57 5.49
N SER A 109 14.44 4.56 5.40
CA SER A 109 15.12 4.93 4.15
C SER A 109 15.16 3.75 3.17
N TYR A 110 15.35 4.05 1.88
CA TYR A 110 15.62 3.00 0.87
C TYR A 110 16.86 2.17 1.22
N LYS A 111 17.87 2.76 1.88
CA LYS A 111 19.04 2.04 2.37
C LYS A 111 18.65 1.03 3.45
N THR A 112 17.85 1.45 4.42
CA THR A 112 17.34 0.55 5.47
C THR A 112 16.47 -0.56 4.88
N LEU A 113 15.64 -0.26 3.86
CA LEU A 113 14.86 -1.28 3.18
C LEU A 113 15.76 -2.30 2.45
N ALA A 114 16.85 -1.84 1.82
CA ALA A 114 17.83 -2.72 1.16
C ALA A 114 18.51 -3.67 2.16
N GLN A 115 18.86 -3.17 3.35
CA GLN A 115 19.40 -3.99 4.46
C GLN A 115 18.40 -5.06 4.90
N LYS A 116 17.13 -4.68 5.07
CA LYS A 116 16.05 -5.62 5.46
C LYS A 116 15.80 -6.72 4.43
N VAL A 117 15.99 -6.43 3.16
CA VAL A 117 15.90 -7.42 2.06
C VAL A 117 17.16 -8.30 1.97
N GLY A 118 18.18 -8.03 2.78
CA GLY A 118 19.43 -8.80 2.84
C GLY A 118 20.51 -8.39 1.83
N ASN A 119 20.38 -7.22 1.19
CA ASN A 119 21.39 -6.71 0.27
C ASN A 119 21.49 -5.17 0.33
N GLU A 120 22.42 -4.67 1.13
CA GLU A 120 22.63 -3.22 1.31
C GLU A 120 22.98 -2.46 0.03
N GLN A 121 23.60 -3.13 -0.93
CA GLN A 121 23.96 -2.52 -2.21
C GLN A 121 22.77 -2.40 -3.19
N ALA A 122 21.66 -3.10 -2.91
CA ALA A 122 20.50 -3.16 -3.77
C ALA A 122 19.57 -1.92 -3.66
N VAL A 123 20.03 -0.76 -3.18
CA VAL A 123 19.21 0.45 -2.93
C VAL A 123 18.38 0.86 -4.15
N ARG A 124 18.98 0.87 -5.34
CA ARG A 124 18.26 1.21 -6.60
C ARG A 124 17.24 0.13 -6.98
N ALA A 125 17.56 -1.14 -6.75
CA ALA A 125 16.68 -2.26 -7.05
C ALA A 125 15.46 -2.28 -6.13
N VAL A 126 15.64 -2.07 -4.81
CA VAL A 126 14.51 -1.97 -3.87
C VAL A 126 13.67 -0.73 -4.13
N ALA A 127 14.27 0.41 -4.51
CA ALA A 127 13.52 1.61 -4.91
C ALA A 127 12.63 1.34 -6.14
N ASN A 128 13.15 0.62 -7.13
CA ASN A 128 12.39 0.19 -8.29
C ASN A 128 11.28 -0.80 -7.91
N ALA A 129 11.56 -1.79 -7.05
CA ALA A 129 10.56 -2.73 -6.55
C ALA A 129 9.48 -2.02 -5.73
N ASN A 130 9.86 -1.09 -4.84
CA ASN A 130 8.94 -0.24 -4.08
C ASN A 130 7.98 0.53 -5.01
N ASN A 131 8.50 1.13 -6.08
CA ASN A 131 7.68 1.86 -7.05
C ASN A 131 6.77 0.95 -7.89
N LYS A 132 7.07 -0.35 -8.03
CA LYS A 132 6.26 -1.34 -8.76
C LYS A 132 5.20 -2.03 -7.89
N ASN A 133 5.01 -1.61 -6.65
CA ASN A 133 3.97 -2.13 -5.78
C ASN A 133 2.57 -1.90 -6.39
N PHE A 134 1.78 -2.96 -6.52
CA PHE A 134 0.43 -2.92 -7.07
C PHE A 134 -0.67 -2.70 -6.02
N ILE A 135 -0.33 -2.72 -4.72
CA ILE A 135 -1.30 -2.61 -3.63
C ILE A 135 -0.93 -1.40 -2.76
N SER A 136 -1.21 -0.21 -3.28
CA SER A 136 -0.94 1.05 -2.59
C SER A 136 -1.64 1.12 -1.22
N ILE A 137 -1.06 1.82 -0.27
CA ILE A 137 -1.54 2.01 1.11
C ILE A 137 -1.42 0.74 1.95
N ILE A 138 -2.08 -0.35 1.57
CA ILE A 138 -2.08 -1.64 2.29
C ILE A 138 -0.66 -2.23 2.34
N VAL A 139 0.04 -2.25 1.21
CA VAL A 139 1.49 -2.46 1.16
C VAL A 139 2.14 -1.07 1.18
N PRO A 140 2.69 -0.62 2.32
CA PRO A 140 2.91 0.81 2.59
C PRO A 140 4.21 1.35 1.97
N CYS A 141 4.31 1.31 0.63
CA CYS A 141 5.45 1.86 -0.09
C CYS A 141 5.64 3.38 0.11
N HIS A 142 4.60 4.10 0.57
CA HIS A 142 4.68 5.50 0.96
C HIS A 142 5.55 5.73 2.21
N ARG A 143 5.76 4.72 3.09
CA ARG A 143 6.59 4.82 4.30
C ARG A 143 8.10 4.75 4.02
N VAL A 144 8.52 4.59 2.76
CA VAL A 144 9.94 4.58 2.38
C VAL A 144 10.33 5.93 1.79
N ILE A 145 11.34 6.57 2.37
CA ILE A 145 11.80 7.93 2.02
C ILE A 145 13.29 7.94 1.65
N GLY A 146 13.79 9.06 1.17
CA GLY A 146 15.21 9.26 0.96
C GLY A 146 16.01 9.25 2.27
N SER A 147 17.32 9.09 2.19
CA SER A 147 18.20 8.99 3.38
C SER A 147 18.31 10.28 4.18
N LYS A 148 18.01 11.42 3.57
CA LYS A 148 17.96 12.74 4.21
C LYS A 148 16.52 13.19 4.53
N GLY A 149 15.54 12.27 4.46
CA GLY A 149 14.14 12.57 4.71
C GLY A 149 13.35 13.05 3.49
N GLU A 150 13.94 13.02 2.28
CA GLU A 150 13.29 13.51 1.07
C GLU A 150 12.12 12.62 0.65
N LEU A 151 11.02 13.25 0.26
CA LEU A 151 9.89 12.55 -0.34
C LEU A 151 10.18 12.28 -1.82
N ILE A 152 10.50 11.04 -2.13
CA ILE A 152 10.79 10.57 -3.50
C ILE A 152 10.08 9.25 -3.77
N GLY A 153 9.89 8.93 -5.03
CA GLY A 153 9.56 7.58 -5.49
C GLY A 153 8.20 7.04 -5.03
N TYR A 154 7.10 7.71 -5.35
CA TYR A 154 5.75 7.18 -5.11
C TYR A 154 4.91 7.20 -6.39
N ALA A 155 4.34 6.04 -6.74
CA ALA A 155 3.58 5.88 -7.98
C ALA A 155 2.28 6.69 -8.02
N GLY A 156 1.67 6.96 -6.88
CA GLY A 156 0.49 7.81 -6.76
C GLY A 156 0.80 9.32 -6.77
N GLY A 157 2.09 9.72 -6.87
CA GLY A 157 2.51 11.12 -6.79
C GLY A 157 2.90 11.56 -5.37
N LEU A 158 3.83 12.51 -5.30
CA LEU A 158 4.41 12.95 -4.02
C LEU A 158 3.41 13.64 -3.09
N ASN A 159 2.39 14.32 -3.64
CA ASN A 159 1.34 14.95 -2.84
C ASN A 159 0.54 13.90 -2.04
N LYS A 160 0.16 12.79 -2.68
CA LYS A 160 -0.52 11.68 -1.99
C LYS A 160 0.39 11.01 -0.96
N LYS A 161 1.68 10.84 -1.26
CA LYS A 161 2.67 10.32 -0.30
C LYS A 161 2.77 11.21 0.94
N ALA A 162 2.92 12.52 0.75
CA ALA A 162 2.98 13.51 1.83
C ALA A 162 1.72 13.45 2.71
N PHE A 163 0.54 13.42 2.08
CA PHE A 163 -0.73 13.34 2.79
C PHE A 163 -0.83 12.06 3.65
N LEU A 164 -0.51 10.89 3.09
CA LEU A 164 -0.57 9.61 3.83
C LEU A 164 0.38 9.62 5.03
N LEU A 165 1.60 10.10 4.86
CA LEU A 165 2.57 10.22 5.95
C LEU A 165 2.09 11.18 7.03
N GLN A 166 1.53 12.33 6.65
CA GLN A 166 0.98 13.31 7.58
C GLN A 166 -0.22 12.74 8.35
N LEU A 167 -1.15 12.06 7.66
CA LEU A 167 -2.30 11.40 8.26
C LEU A 167 -1.86 10.42 9.36
N GLU A 168 -0.87 9.59 9.05
CA GLU A 168 -0.38 8.57 9.96
C GLU A 168 0.34 9.17 11.17
N GLN A 169 1.23 10.16 10.96
CA GLN A 169 1.97 10.81 12.03
C GLN A 169 1.07 11.59 12.99
N GLN A 170 0.08 12.32 12.46
CA GLN A 170 -0.88 13.04 13.30
C GLN A 170 -1.70 12.09 14.18
N ASN A 171 -2.14 10.96 13.62
CA ASN A 171 -2.91 9.98 14.37
C ASN A 171 -2.10 9.35 15.50
N GLN A 172 -0.82 9.07 15.28
CA GLN A 172 0.08 8.56 16.33
C GLN A 172 0.27 9.58 17.46
N ARG A 173 0.53 10.86 17.12
CA ARG A 173 0.70 11.92 18.12
C ARG A 173 -0.55 12.09 18.98
N ASN A 174 -1.74 12.06 18.37
CA ASN A 174 -3.00 12.18 19.09
C ASN A 174 -3.23 10.98 20.02
N LYS A 175 -2.92 9.75 19.60
CA LYS A 175 -3.02 8.56 20.46
C LYS A 175 -2.05 8.64 21.65
N SER A 176 -0.81 9.05 21.43
CA SER A 176 0.16 9.24 22.51
C SER A 176 -0.30 10.33 23.50
N ALA A 177 -0.80 11.46 23.00
CA ALA A 177 -1.28 12.54 23.85
C ALA A 177 -2.53 12.16 24.66
N SER A 178 -3.39 11.25 24.16
CA SER A 178 -4.55 10.76 24.92
C SER A 178 -4.16 9.80 26.05
N LEU A 179 -3.16 8.98 25.86
CA LEU A 179 -2.65 8.05 26.88
C LEU A 179 -2.06 8.81 28.10
N PHE A 180 -1.36 9.92 27.87
CA PHE A 180 -0.80 10.74 28.95
C PHE A 180 -1.86 11.55 29.73
N LYS A 181 -3.08 11.76 29.19
CA LYS A 181 -4.17 12.44 29.88
C LYS A 181 -4.97 11.52 30.80
N GLU A 182 -4.99 10.22 30.56
CA GLU A 182 -5.68 9.24 31.42
C GLU A 182 -4.89 8.91 32.69
N ASP A 183 -3.56 8.99 32.66
CA ASP A 183 -2.70 8.71 33.82
C ASP A 183 -2.63 9.85 34.85
N ASP A 184 -3.04 11.08 34.48
CA ASP A 184 -3.03 12.24 35.37
C ASP A 184 -4.27 12.33 36.32
N PHE A 185 -5.26 11.45 36.15
CA PHE A 185 -6.48 11.43 36.97
C PHE A 185 -6.51 10.36 38.09
N LEU A 186 -5.40 9.62 38.29
CA LEU A 186 -5.27 8.58 39.31
C LEU A 186 -4.25 8.93 40.40
N LYS A 187 -4.18 10.21 40.80
CA LYS A 187 -3.45 10.64 42.00
C LYS A 187 -4.39 11.35 43.00
#